data_340ff1bb173235aeac05e7f3e5b54d4f
#
_entry.id   340ff1bb173235aeac05e7f3e5b54d4f
#
_cell.length_a   1.000
_cell.length_b   1.000
_cell.length_c   1.000
_cell.angle_alpha   90.00
_cell.angle_beta   90.00
_cell.angle_gamma   90.00
#
_symmetry.space_group_name_H-M   'P 1'
#
loop_
_entity.id
_entity.type
_entity.pdbx_description
1 polymer ?
#
loop_
_entity_poly.entity_id
_entity_poly.type
_entity_poly.pdbx_seq_one_letter_code
_entity_poly.pdbx_strand_id
1 'polypeptide(L)'
;MYKRQLWNIERDLNLIKYNETEKKIYYIIAWKISTCGSCNISDVIKESGFSRSTIYKTIKKFEESNLIVVKQSLNDKREFHLILSN
;
A
#
# COMPACT_ATOMS: atom_id res chain seq x y z
N MET A 1 -17.71 11.15 10.40
CA MET A 1 -16.72 11.76 9.54
C MET A 1 -15.70 10.78 9.02
N TYR A 2 -15.10 9.99 9.89
CA TYR A 2 -14.11 9.01 9.46
C TYR A 2 -14.66 8.00 8.47
N LYS A 3 -15.84 7.48 8.73
CA LYS A 3 -16.46 6.52 7.83
C LYS A 3 -16.71 7.12 6.46
N ARG A 4 -17.07 8.39 6.42
CA ARG A 4 -17.33 9.09 5.18
C ARG A 4 -16.05 9.31 4.39
N GLN A 5 -14.96 9.64 5.07
CA GLN A 5 -13.67 9.83 4.42
C GLN A 5 -13.15 8.52 3.84
N LEU A 6 -13.25 7.43 4.60
CA LEU A 6 -12.85 6.12 4.10
C LEU A 6 -13.66 5.72 2.89
N TRP A 7 -14.97 5.99 2.94
CA TRP A 7 -15.86 5.69 1.84
C TRP A 7 -15.45 6.45 0.58
N ASN A 8 -15.14 7.73 0.71
CA ASN A 8 -14.73 8.56 -0.41
C ASN A 8 -13.38 8.10 -0.97
N ILE A 9 -12.44 7.74 -0.10
CA ILE A 9 -11.13 7.24 -0.52
C ILE A 9 -11.29 5.97 -1.34
N GLU A 10 -12.11 5.05 -0.89
CA GLU A 10 -12.34 3.81 -1.61
C GLU A 10 -12.92 4.06 -3.00
N ARG A 11 -13.85 4.98 -3.11
CA ARG A 11 -14.47 5.32 -4.39
C ARG A 11 -13.49 6.04 -5.30
N ASP A 12 -12.81 7.04 -4.77
CA ASP A 12 -11.90 7.88 -5.55
C ASP A 12 -10.71 7.08 -6.08
N LEU A 13 -10.25 6.09 -5.31
CA LEU A 13 -9.11 5.27 -5.69
C LEU A 13 -9.53 3.95 -6.34
N ASN A 14 -10.83 3.77 -6.58
CA ASN A 14 -11.36 2.53 -7.15
C ASN A 14 -11.06 1.29 -6.32
N LEU A 15 -10.86 1.45 -5.02
CA LEU A 15 -10.57 0.32 -4.13
C LEU A 15 -11.72 -0.68 -4.05
N ILE A 16 -12.88 -0.25 -4.46
CA ILE A 16 -14.05 -1.12 -4.47
C ILE A 16 -13.86 -2.33 -5.39
N LYS A 17 -12.93 -2.23 -6.35
CA LYS A 17 -12.60 -3.33 -7.26
C LYS A 17 -11.67 -4.36 -6.65
N TYR A 18 -11.09 -4.04 -5.50
CA TYR A 18 -10.11 -4.90 -4.86
C TYR A 18 -10.76 -5.78 -3.81
N ASN A 19 -10.18 -6.95 -3.56
CA ASN A 19 -10.68 -7.85 -2.52
C ASN A 19 -10.26 -7.35 -1.14
N GLU A 20 -10.75 -8.02 -0.09
CA GLU A 20 -10.48 -7.63 1.29
C GLU A 20 -9.00 -7.64 1.63
N THR A 21 -8.27 -8.64 1.14
CA THR A 21 -6.84 -8.74 1.35
C THR A 21 -6.11 -7.54 0.76
N GLU A 22 -6.47 -7.17 -0.45
CA GLU A 22 -5.85 -6.04 -1.14
C GLU A 22 -6.18 -4.72 -0.45
N LYS A 23 -7.41 -4.54 -0.04
CA LYS A 23 -7.81 -3.33 0.72
C LYS A 23 -7.05 -3.23 2.02
N LYS A 24 -6.91 -4.33 2.74
CA LYS A 24 -6.18 -4.35 4.00
C LYS A 24 -4.73 -3.95 3.80
N ILE A 25 -4.10 -4.46 2.76
CA ILE A 25 -2.71 -4.12 2.44
C ILE A 25 -2.58 -2.63 2.13
N TYR A 26 -3.51 -2.10 1.34
CA TYR A 26 -3.50 -0.67 1.01
C TYR A 26 -3.62 0.20 2.27
N TYR A 27 -4.53 -0.17 3.17
CA TYR A 27 -4.71 0.59 4.40
C TYR A 27 -3.48 0.55 5.30
N ILE A 28 -2.79 -0.59 5.35
CA ILE A 28 -1.54 -0.70 6.10
C ILE A 28 -0.49 0.25 5.52
N ILE A 29 -0.37 0.30 4.20
CA ILE A 29 0.57 1.19 3.52
C ILE A 29 0.23 2.64 3.84
N ALA A 30 -1.02 3.02 3.69
CA ALA A 30 -1.48 4.39 3.94
C ALA A 30 -1.26 4.80 5.39
N TRP A 31 -1.58 3.90 6.31
CA TRP A 31 -1.39 4.14 7.74
C TRP A 31 0.08 4.34 8.07
N LYS A 32 0.94 3.48 7.52
CA LYS A 32 2.38 3.55 7.78
C LYS A 32 2.97 4.84 7.26
N ILE A 33 2.61 5.24 6.06
CA ILE A 33 3.07 6.51 5.48
C ILE A 33 2.58 7.69 6.32
N SER A 34 1.34 7.62 6.77
CA SER A 34 0.71 8.67 7.55
C SER A 34 1.36 8.87 8.92
N THR A 35 1.75 7.76 9.56
CA THR A 35 2.30 7.82 10.92
C THR A 35 3.82 7.93 10.95
N CYS A 36 4.50 7.29 10.01
CA CYS A 36 5.97 7.22 9.98
C CYS A 36 6.61 8.00 8.84
N GLY A 37 5.80 8.52 7.94
CA GLY A 37 6.29 9.29 6.79
C GLY A 37 6.81 8.44 5.64
N SER A 38 7.01 7.15 5.85
CA SER A 38 7.48 6.24 4.81
C SER A 38 7.03 4.82 5.10
N CYS A 39 7.04 3.99 4.08
CA CYS A 39 6.64 2.60 4.21
C CYS A 39 7.50 1.74 3.28
N ASN A 40 8.09 0.68 3.83
CA ASN A 40 8.85 -0.30 3.06
C ASN A 40 8.00 -1.53 2.83
N ILE A 41 8.32 -2.28 1.78
CA ILE A 41 7.63 -3.55 1.54
C ILE A 41 7.81 -4.50 2.72
N SER A 42 9.00 -4.52 3.32
CA SER A 42 9.27 -5.34 4.52
C SER A 42 8.30 -5.03 5.64
N ASP A 43 8.01 -3.75 5.85
CA ASP A 43 7.08 -3.32 6.89
C ASP A 43 5.67 -3.84 6.62
N VAL A 44 5.25 -3.81 5.36
CA VAL A 44 3.93 -4.29 4.99
C VAL A 44 3.80 -5.79 5.24
N ILE A 45 4.83 -6.55 4.88
CA ILE A 45 4.85 -7.99 5.10
C ILE A 45 4.73 -8.28 6.61
N LYS A 46 5.49 -7.56 7.40
CA LYS A 46 5.54 -7.73 8.85
C LYS A 46 4.20 -7.38 9.51
N GLU A 47 3.63 -6.25 9.13
CA GLU A 47 2.40 -5.76 9.74
C GLU A 47 1.17 -6.52 9.29
N SER A 48 1.14 -6.97 8.04
CA SER A 48 -0.04 -7.63 7.49
C SER A 48 -0.13 -9.10 7.87
N GLY A 49 1.01 -9.75 8.08
CA GLY A 49 1.04 -11.18 8.33
C GLY A 49 0.83 -12.04 7.08
N PHE A 50 0.71 -11.41 5.92
CA PHE A 50 0.58 -12.14 4.66
C PHE A 50 1.95 -12.59 4.16
N SER A 51 1.95 -13.57 3.25
CA SER A 51 3.18 -14.06 2.65
C SER A 51 3.81 -12.99 1.76
N ARG A 52 5.12 -13.10 1.56
CA ARG A 52 5.87 -12.19 0.71
C ARG A 52 5.31 -12.16 -0.72
N SER A 53 4.98 -13.31 -1.27
CA SER A 53 4.46 -13.38 -2.63
C SER A 53 3.09 -12.68 -2.76
N THR A 54 2.24 -12.80 -1.74
CA THR A 54 0.96 -12.11 -1.72
C THR A 54 1.15 -10.59 -1.72
N ILE A 55 2.08 -10.12 -0.89
CA ILE A 55 2.37 -8.68 -0.80
C ILE A 55 2.93 -8.15 -2.12
N TYR A 56 3.93 -8.81 -2.70
CA TYR A 56 4.51 -8.36 -3.96
C TYR A 56 3.49 -8.33 -5.09
N LYS A 57 2.66 -9.36 -5.16
CA LYS A 57 1.62 -9.44 -6.18
C LYS A 57 0.62 -8.29 -6.05
N THR A 58 0.21 -7.99 -4.82
CA THR A 58 -0.75 -6.92 -4.55
C THR A 58 -0.14 -5.55 -4.85
N ILE A 59 1.11 -5.34 -4.43
CA ILE A 59 1.80 -4.08 -4.66
C ILE A 59 1.98 -3.82 -6.15
N LYS A 60 2.32 -4.85 -6.91
CA LYS A 60 2.45 -4.73 -8.35
C LYS A 60 1.11 -4.32 -8.98
N LYS A 61 0.02 -4.88 -8.51
CA LYS A 61 -1.31 -4.53 -8.98
C LYS A 61 -1.63 -3.06 -8.69
N PHE A 62 -1.29 -2.59 -7.49
CA PHE A 62 -1.48 -1.19 -7.12
C PHE A 62 -0.63 -0.26 -7.99
N GLU A 63 0.60 -0.66 -8.27
CA GLU A 63 1.50 0.11 -9.11
C GLU A 63 0.94 0.24 -10.53
N GLU A 64 0.45 -0.85 -11.07
CA GLU A 64 -0.14 -0.86 -12.40
C GLU A 64 -1.41 0.00 -12.48
N SER A 65 -2.12 0.12 -11.37
CA SER A 65 -3.32 0.95 -11.28
C SER A 65 -3.02 2.40 -10.89
N ASN A 66 -1.76 2.74 -10.74
CA ASN A 66 -1.30 4.07 -10.35
C ASN A 66 -1.78 4.49 -8.95
N LEU A 67 -2.03 3.54 -8.07
CA LEU A 67 -2.39 3.85 -6.69
C LEU A 67 -1.17 4.15 -5.84
N ILE A 68 -0.05 3.49 -6.13
CA ILE A 68 1.20 3.70 -5.41
C ILE A 68 2.36 3.74 -6.41
N VAL A 69 3.45 4.32 -5.93
CA VAL A 69 4.72 4.35 -6.66
C VAL A 69 5.74 3.58 -5.83
N VAL A 70 6.48 2.69 -6.47
CA VAL A 70 7.52 1.91 -5.82
C VAL A 70 8.87 2.49 -6.20
N LYS A 71 9.65 2.87 -5.19
CA LYS A 71 11.00 3.41 -5.42
C LYS A 71 12.02 2.55 -4.71
N GLN A 72 13.10 2.24 -5.41
CA GLN A 72 14.20 1.49 -4.83
C GLN A 72 15.03 2.41 -3.94
N SER A 73 15.45 1.91 -2.78
CA SER A 73 16.29 2.67 -1.87
C SER A 73 17.67 2.93 -2.50
N LEU A 74 18.19 4.13 -2.31
CA LEU A 74 19.52 4.47 -2.79
C LEU A 74 20.62 3.78 -1.98
N ASN A 75 20.34 3.54 -0.71
CA ASN A 75 21.30 2.94 0.21
C ASN A 75 21.30 1.42 0.20
N ASP A 76 20.15 0.83 -0.05
CA ASP A 76 20.00 -0.62 -0.07
C ASP A 76 19.09 -1.02 -1.22
N LYS A 77 19.68 -1.62 -2.24
CA LYS A 77 18.95 -2.02 -3.44
C LYS A 77 17.91 -3.11 -3.19
N ARG A 78 17.96 -3.74 -2.03
CA ARG A 78 16.96 -4.76 -1.67
C ARG A 78 15.72 -4.17 -1.06
N GLU A 79 15.77 -2.91 -0.65
CA GLU A 79 14.64 -2.24 -0.04
C GLU A 79 13.90 -1.36 -1.04
N PHE A 80 12.59 -1.43 -0.98
CA PHE A 80 11.71 -0.64 -1.82
C PHE A 80 10.79 0.17 -0.94
N HIS A 81 10.71 1.47 -1.23
CA HIS A 81 9.82 2.38 -0.54
C HIS A 81 8.53 2.54 -1.33
N LEU A 82 7.44 2.59 -0.61
CA LEU A 82 6.12 2.75 -1.19
C LEU A 82 5.63 4.16 -0.95
N ILE A 83 5.13 4.80 -2.01
CA ILE A 83 4.64 6.17 -1.95
C ILE A 83 3.25 6.19 -2.54
N LEU A 84 2.32 6.87 -1.87
CA LEU A 84 0.99 7.04 -2.41
C LEU A 84 1.04 7.98 -3.60
N SER A 85 0.33 7.61 -4.65
CA SER A 85 0.36 8.32 -5.93
C SER A 85 -0.38 9.65 -5.90
N ASN A 86 -1.20 9.86 -4.90
CA ASN A 86 -1.96 11.10 -4.78
C ASN A 86 -1.35 12.03 -3.78
#